data_a1a50979f038103524853cb229ae4172
#
_entry.id   a1a50979f038103524853cb229ae4172
#
_cell.length_a   1.000
_cell.length_b   1.000
_cell.length_c   1.000
_cell.angle_alpha   90.00
_cell.angle_beta   90.00
_cell.angle_gamma   90.00
#
_symmetry.space_group_name_H-M   'P 1'
#
loop_
_entity.id
_entity.type
_entity.pdbx_description
1 polymer ?
#
loop_
_entity_poly.entity_id
_entity_poly.type
_entity_poly.pdbx_seq_one_letter_code
_entity_poly.pdbx_strand_id
1 'polypeptide(L)'
;MKKEKQIFVPKIYRANRLFILHLIGKFFLYLTGWKIVGKLPNEKRIVVVCAPHTSNWDFIFGMILVLAIDIKVKFLAKKSIFVPIFKILLNKLGGIPVDRDNPELLVQKIADYSKNNEGVLIVVTPEGTRKKVTKWKTGFLRIAKISNSIIIPMGLDYPTKTFRLEKAFNPTGNNEKDILALKYIFNCLLYTSDAADEEDSV
;
A
#
# COMPACT_ATOMS: atom_id res chain seq x y z
N MET A 1 12.62 25.20 -6.76
CA MET A 1 11.66 24.20 -6.22
C MET A 1 10.83 23.61 -7.35
N LYS A 2 11.09 22.39 -7.79
CA LYS A 2 10.21 21.69 -8.73
C LYS A 2 8.91 21.38 -7.97
N LYS A 3 7.76 21.90 -8.44
CA LYS A 3 6.44 21.50 -7.94
C LYS A 3 6.33 19.97 -8.13
N GLU A 4 6.44 19.21 -7.05
CA GLU A 4 6.16 17.78 -7.09
C GLU A 4 4.73 17.60 -7.58
N LYS A 5 4.57 16.91 -8.72
CA LYS A 5 3.26 16.70 -9.33
C LYS A 5 2.43 15.84 -8.38
N GLN A 6 1.29 16.38 -7.96
CA GLN A 6 0.28 15.63 -7.22
C GLN A 6 -0.03 14.33 -7.96
N ILE A 7 -0.10 13.20 -7.24
CA ILE A 7 -0.39 11.91 -7.84
C ILE A 7 -1.73 11.94 -8.57
N PHE A 8 -1.75 11.45 -9.79
CA PHE A 8 -2.99 11.25 -10.53
C PHE A 8 -3.63 9.92 -10.10
N VAL A 9 -4.85 9.99 -9.57
CA VAL A 9 -5.67 8.81 -9.24
C VAL A 9 -6.63 8.55 -10.40
N PRO A 10 -6.50 7.41 -11.12
CA PRO A 10 -7.42 7.03 -12.18
C PRO A 10 -8.87 6.96 -11.70
N LYS A 11 -9.83 7.32 -12.54
CA LYS A 11 -11.25 7.36 -12.20
C LYS A 11 -11.77 6.06 -11.59
N ILE A 12 -11.31 4.92 -12.07
CA ILE A 12 -11.72 3.59 -11.61
C ILE A 12 -11.36 3.31 -10.13
N TYR A 13 -10.38 4.04 -9.59
CA TYR A 13 -9.93 3.93 -8.20
C TYR A 13 -10.48 5.03 -7.30
N ARG A 14 -11.27 5.96 -7.80
CA ARG A 14 -11.85 7.00 -6.95
C ARG A 14 -12.92 6.41 -6.05
N ALA A 15 -12.90 6.79 -4.78
CA ALA A 15 -13.86 6.32 -3.80
C ALA A 15 -15.12 7.18 -3.78
N ASN A 16 -15.07 8.41 -4.31
CA ASN A 16 -16.16 9.39 -4.33
C ASN A 16 -16.73 9.65 -2.92
N ARG A 17 -15.83 9.79 -1.94
CA ARG A 17 -16.22 10.11 -0.56
C ARG A 17 -16.73 11.54 -0.46
N LEU A 18 -17.39 11.83 0.67
CA LEU A 18 -17.79 13.21 0.98
C LEU A 18 -16.57 14.14 0.90
N PHE A 19 -16.76 15.28 0.22
CA PHE A 19 -15.69 16.26 0.00
C PHE A 19 -14.97 16.69 1.28
N ILE A 20 -15.72 16.78 2.39
CA ILE A 20 -15.16 17.14 3.69
C ILE A 20 -14.08 16.13 4.16
N LEU A 21 -14.26 14.83 3.91
CA LEU A 21 -13.27 13.80 4.28
C LEU A 21 -11.99 13.95 3.47
N HIS A 22 -12.10 14.33 2.20
CA HIS A 22 -10.96 14.64 1.36
C HIS A 22 -10.19 15.88 1.86
N LEU A 23 -10.91 16.94 2.26
CA LEU A 23 -10.30 18.14 2.86
C LEU A 23 -9.60 17.81 4.18
N ILE A 24 -10.22 17.01 5.05
CA ILE A 24 -9.62 16.54 6.31
C ILE A 24 -8.33 15.76 6.00
N GLY A 25 -8.37 14.81 5.07
CA GLY A 25 -7.19 14.06 4.66
C GLY A 25 -6.06 14.97 4.15
N LYS A 26 -6.37 15.93 3.29
CA LYS A 26 -5.40 16.92 2.79
C LYS A 26 -4.81 17.80 3.90
N PHE A 27 -5.64 18.26 4.82
CA PHE A 27 -5.20 19.05 5.97
C PHE A 27 -4.21 18.28 6.83
N PHE A 28 -4.51 17.03 7.19
CA PHE A 28 -3.59 16.21 7.97
C PHE A 28 -2.34 15.82 7.19
N LEU A 29 -2.44 15.57 5.88
CA LEU A 29 -1.27 15.31 5.04
C LEU A 29 -0.33 16.51 5.02
N TYR A 30 -0.89 17.72 4.87
CA TYR A 30 -0.14 18.98 4.94
C TYR A 30 0.48 19.20 6.33
N LEU A 31 -0.29 19.02 7.41
CA LEU A 31 0.16 19.22 8.78
C LEU A 31 1.31 18.28 9.18
N THR A 32 1.24 17.03 8.74
CA THR A 32 2.27 16.02 9.04
C THR A 32 3.48 16.10 8.12
N GLY A 33 3.37 16.84 7.01
CA GLY A 33 4.41 16.98 5.99
C GLY A 33 4.60 15.74 5.11
N TRP A 34 3.72 14.73 5.22
CA TRP A 34 3.77 13.56 4.36
C TRP A 34 3.33 13.88 2.94
N LYS A 35 4.01 13.28 1.99
CA LYS A 35 3.72 13.42 0.55
C LYS A 35 3.70 12.08 -0.14
N ILE A 36 3.19 12.04 -1.36
CA ILE A 36 3.21 10.85 -2.21
C ILE A 36 3.84 11.19 -3.54
N VAL A 37 4.77 10.35 -3.99
CA VAL A 37 5.44 10.47 -5.27
C VAL A 37 5.31 9.18 -6.08
N GLY A 38 5.43 9.29 -7.38
CA GLY A 38 5.26 8.18 -8.32
C GLY A 38 3.96 8.27 -9.10
N LYS A 39 3.61 7.18 -9.78
CA LYS A 39 2.41 7.12 -10.62
C LYS A 39 1.62 5.86 -10.32
N LEU A 40 0.32 6.00 -10.16
CA LEU A 40 -0.59 4.87 -10.13
C LEU A 40 -1.05 4.57 -11.57
N PRO A 41 -0.75 3.39 -12.13
CA PRO A 41 -1.16 3.05 -13.49
C PRO A 41 -2.68 2.86 -13.58
N ASN A 42 -3.22 3.03 -14.79
CA ASN A 42 -4.64 2.83 -15.05
C ASN A 42 -4.94 1.37 -15.38
N GLU A 43 -4.61 0.48 -14.45
CA GLU A 43 -4.85 -0.95 -14.56
C GLU A 43 -6.14 -1.35 -13.84
N LYS A 44 -6.77 -2.44 -14.27
CA LYS A 44 -8.04 -2.88 -13.65
C LYS A 44 -7.86 -3.38 -12.22
N ARG A 45 -6.69 -3.96 -11.91
CA ARG A 45 -6.39 -4.62 -10.63
C ARG A 45 -4.93 -4.39 -10.25
N ILE A 46 -4.71 -3.94 -9.03
CA ILE A 46 -3.38 -3.65 -8.51
C ILE A 46 -3.23 -4.26 -7.12
N VAL A 47 -2.10 -4.90 -6.88
CA VAL A 47 -1.63 -5.24 -5.54
C VAL A 47 -0.50 -4.29 -5.18
N VAL A 48 -0.73 -3.40 -4.23
CA VAL A 48 0.30 -2.52 -3.68
C VAL A 48 0.98 -3.23 -2.53
N VAL A 49 2.28 -3.45 -2.67
CA VAL A 49 3.12 -4.05 -1.63
C VAL A 49 3.82 -2.93 -0.89
N CYS A 50 3.47 -2.73 0.39
CA CYS A 50 4.05 -1.70 1.25
C CYS A 50 5.13 -2.28 2.15
N ALA A 51 6.32 -1.70 2.12
CA ALA A 51 7.42 -2.02 3.05
C ALA A 51 8.35 -0.79 3.21
N PRO A 52 9.11 -0.69 4.31
CA PRO A 52 8.96 -1.49 5.52
C PRO A 52 7.69 -1.15 6.30
N HIS A 53 7.16 -2.13 7.07
CA HIS A 53 6.04 -1.91 7.98
C HIS A 53 6.51 -2.08 9.42
N THR A 54 6.87 -0.96 10.05
CA THR A 54 7.58 -0.97 11.33
C THR A 54 6.76 -0.39 12.49
N SER A 55 5.68 0.36 12.17
CA SER A 55 4.94 1.12 13.17
C SER A 55 3.41 1.05 12.97
N ASN A 56 2.67 1.37 14.02
CA ASN A 56 1.23 1.65 13.93
C ASN A 56 0.96 2.94 13.15
N TRP A 57 1.92 3.87 13.14
CA TRP A 57 1.83 5.12 12.40
C TRP A 57 1.75 4.91 10.89
N ASP A 58 2.33 3.84 10.37
CA ASP A 58 2.24 3.47 8.94
C ASP A 58 0.78 3.35 8.50
N PHE A 59 -0.06 2.74 9.37
CA PHE A 59 -1.49 2.62 9.13
C PHE A 59 -2.19 3.98 9.18
N ILE A 60 -1.87 4.80 10.19
CA ILE A 60 -2.48 6.13 10.37
C ILE A 60 -2.16 7.03 9.18
N PHE A 61 -0.87 7.14 8.80
CA PHE A 61 -0.46 7.95 7.65
C PHE A 61 -1.01 7.39 6.34
N GLY A 62 -1.07 6.05 6.19
CA GLY A 62 -1.71 5.41 5.06
C GLY A 62 -3.20 5.76 4.94
N MET A 63 -3.94 5.83 6.05
CA MET A 63 -5.36 6.23 6.04
C MET A 63 -5.54 7.71 5.74
N ILE A 64 -4.67 8.57 6.27
CA ILE A 64 -4.64 10.01 5.93
C ILE A 64 -4.42 10.15 4.41
N LEU A 65 -3.46 9.42 3.84
CA LEU A 65 -3.20 9.41 2.41
C LEU A 65 -4.42 8.95 1.62
N VAL A 66 -5.05 7.84 2.00
CA VAL A 66 -6.25 7.29 1.35
C VAL A 66 -7.39 8.31 1.29
N LEU A 67 -7.58 9.08 2.36
CA LEU A 67 -8.57 10.17 2.40
C LEU A 67 -8.12 11.37 1.55
N ALA A 68 -6.85 11.77 1.65
CA ALA A 68 -6.30 12.94 0.98
C ALA A 68 -6.32 12.85 -0.54
N ILE A 69 -6.18 11.66 -1.12
CA ILE A 69 -6.24 11.45 -2.57
C ILE A 69 -7.55 10.80 -3.03
N ASP A 70 -8.49 10.60 -2.11
CA ASP A 70 -9.81 9.97 -2.34
C ASP A 70 -9.73 8.64 -3.09
N ILE A 71 -8.79 7.78 -2.71
CA ILE A 71 -8.58 6.48 -3.35
C ILE A 71 -9.36 5.37 -2.66
N LYS A 72 -9.95 4.50 -3.46
CA LYS A 72 -10.62 3.27 -3.01
C LYS A 72 -9.59 2.15 -2.88
N VAL A 73 -9.38 1.67 -1.65
CA VAL A 73 -8.44 0.59 -1.35
C VAL A 73 -9.12 -0.56 -0.62
N LYS A 74 -8.52 -1.74 -0.71
CA LYS A 74 -8.73 -2.85 0.21
C LYS A 74 -7.41 -3.13 0.92
N PHE A 75 -7.41 -3.26 2.25
CA PHE A 75 -6.20 -3.56 3.00
C PHE A 75 -6.43 -4.70 3.98
N LEU A 76 -5.39 -5.49 4.18
CA LEU A 76 -5.41 -6.66 5.07
C LEU A 76 -5.02 -6.23 6.47
N ALA A 77 -5.86 -6.53 7.45
CA ALA A 77 -5.57 -6.20 8.83
C ALA A 77 -5.96 -7.33 9.79
N LYS A 78 -5.27 -7.42 10.92
CA LYS A 78 -5.49 -8.47 11.92
C LYS A 78 -6.94 -8.45 12.42
N LYS A 79 -7.61 -9.61 12.45
CA LYS A 79 -9.01 -9.76 12.91
C LYS A 79 -9.26 -9.09 14.27
N SER A 80 -8.28 -9.12 15.18
CA SER A 80 -8.43 -8.55 16.52
C SER A 80 -8.62 -7.03 16.58
N ILE A 81 -8.33 -6.29 15.51
CA ILE A 81 -8.58 -4.83 15.49
C ILE A 81 -10.00 -4.48 15.05
N PHE A 82 -10.75 -5.46 14.50
CA PHE A 82 -12.14 -5.29 14.10
C PHE A 82 -13.11 -5.44 15.31
N VAL A 83 -12.81 -4.74 16.39
CA VAL A 83 -13.74 -4.64 17.52
C VAL A 83 -14.96 -3.80 17.16
N PRO A 84 -16.11 -3.94 17.81
CA PRO A 84 -17.39 -3.36 17.37
C PRO A 84 -17.31 -1.89 16.95
N ILE A 85 -16.64 -1.04 17.76
CA ILE A 85 -16.49 0.40 17.49
C ILE A 85 -15.68 0.65 16.22
N PHE A 86 -14.54 -0.04 16.03
CA PHE A 86 -13.67 0.18 14.88
C PHE A 86 -14.07 -0.62 13.65
N LYS A 87 -14.85 -1.69 13.81
CA LYS A 87 -15.27 -2.56 12.69
C LYS A 87 -15.99 -1.79 11.58
N ILE A 88 -16.93 -0.92 11.95
CA ILE A 88 -17.70 -0.13 10.97
C ILE A 88 -16.77 0.81 10.21
N LEU A 89 -15.88 1.49 10.91
CA LEU A 89 -14.91 2.42 10.30
C LEU A 89 -13.94 1.68 9.37
N LEU A 90 -13.33 0.60 9.86
CA LEU A 90 -12.37 -0.20 9.09
C LEU A 90 -13.01 -0.79 7.84
N ASN A 91 -14.23 -1.31 7.93
CA ASN A 91 -14.97 -1.84 6.79
C ASN A 91 -15.25 -0.74 5.74
N LYS A 92 -15.69 0.46 6.16
CA LYS A 92 -15.92 1.61 5.29
C LYS A 92 -14.64 2.08 4.61
N LEU A 93 -13.51 1.98 5.29
CA LEU A 93 -12.19 2.31 4.72
C LEU A 93 -11.62 1.20 3.82
N GLY A 94 -12.25 0.03 3.78
CA GLY A 94 -11.86 -1.08 2.92
C GLY A 94 -11.04 -2.17 3.61
N GLY A 95 -11.05 -2.21 4.94
CA GLY A 95 -10.36 -3.23 5.73
C GLY A 95 -10.95 -4.62 5.53
N ILE A 96 -10.08 -5.61 5.37
CA ILE A 96 -10.40 -7.02 5.28
C ILE A 96 -9.76 -7.72 6.50
N PRO A 97 -10.56 -8.32 7.40
CA PRO A 97 -10.02 -9.05 8.54
C PRO A 97 -9.27 -10.29 8.07
N VAL A 98 -8.02 -10.41 8.51
CA VAL A 98 -7.18 -11.59 8.26
C VAL A 98 -7.37 -12.59 9.37
N ASP A 99 -7.86 -13.77 9.01
CA ASP A 99 -7.78 -14.95 9.83
C ASP A 99 -6.47 -15.67 9.49
N ARG A 100 -5.60 -15.80 10.50
CA ARG A 100 -4.27 -16.40 10.30
C ARG A 100 -4.32 -17.92 10.30
N ASP A 101 -5.42 -18.50 10.75
CA ASP A 101 -5.61 -19.95 10.84
C ASP A 101 -5.95 -20.53 9.46
N ASN A 102 -6.54 -19.72 8.56
CA ASN A 102 -6.90 -20.12 7.21
C ASN A 102 -6.40 -19.14 6.14
N PRO A 103 -5.08 -18.97 5.96
CA PRO A 103 -4.53 -18.02 5.02
C PRO A 103 -4.87 -18.34 3.56
N GLU A 104 -5.02 -19.61 3.22
CA GLU A 104 -5.37 -20.07 1.88
C GLU A 104 -6.75 -19.59 1.45
N LEU A 105 -7.73 -19.78 2.32
CA LEU A 105 -9.11 -19.36 2.06
C LEU A 105 -9.22 -17.84 1.90
N LEU A 106 -8.41 -17.09 2.67
CA LEU A 106 -8.34 -15.63 2.55
C LEU A 106 -7.79 -15.22 1.18
N VAL A 107 -6.65 -15.81 0.76
CA VAL A 107 -6.05 -15.55 -0.55
C VAL A 107 -7.04 -15.80 -1.66
N GLN A 108 -7.75 -16.95 -1.61
CA GLN A 108 -8.73 -17.30 -2.62
C GLN A 108 -9.88 -16.28 -2.68
N LYS A 109 -10.49 -15.96 -1.53
CA LYS A 109 -11.58 -14.96 -1.46
C LYS A 109 -11.18 -13.59 -2.01
N ILE A 110 -9.95 -13.12 -1.70
CA ILE A 110 -9.46 -11.84 -2.20
C ILE A 110 -9.23 -11.90 -3.70
N ALA A 111 -8.66 -12.99 -4.18
CA ALA A 111 -8.40 -13.19 -5.60
C ALA A 111 -9.69 -13.26 -6.41
N ASP A 112 -10.68 -14.00 -5.92
CA ASP A 112 -12.00 -14.09 -6.57
C ASP A 112 -12.73 -12.74 -6.57
N TYR A 113 -12.67 -12.00 -5.45
CA TYR A 113 -13.19 -10.64 -5.40
C TYR A 113 -12.51 -9.76 -6.45
N SER A 114 -11.18 -9.80 -6.54
CA SER A 114 -10.42 -9.00 -7.49
C SER A 114 -10.72 -9.39 -8.93
N LYS A 115 -10.84 -10.67 -9.22
CA LYS A 115 -11.14 -11.19 -10.56
C LYS A 115 -12.51 -10.72 -11.08
N ASN A 116 -13.49 -10.65 -10.17
CA ASN A 116 -14.88 -10.31 -10.51
C ASN A 116 -15.19 -8.80 -10.43
N ASN A 117 -14.20 -7.96 -10.07
CA ASN A 117 -14.37 -6.51 -9.95
C ASN A 117 -13.26 -5.75 -10.67
N GLU A 118 -13.58 -4.56 -11.14
CA GLU A 118 -12.61 -3.60 -11.69
C GLU A 118 -12.34 -2.48 -10.66
N GLY A 119 -11.22 -1.79 -10.83
CA GLY A 119 -10.80 -0.75 -9.90
C GLY A 119 -10.49 -1.31 -8.51
N VAL A 120 -9.91 -2.49 -8.46
CA VAL A 120 -9.49 -3.14 -7.22
C VAL A 120 -8.03 -2.84 -6.95
N LEU A 121 -7.77 -2.13 -5.84
CA LEU A 121 -6.45 -1.85 -5.32
C LEU A 121 -6.34 -2.49 -3.94
N ILE A 122 -5.49 -3.51 -3.83
CA ILE A 122 -5.26 -4.25 -2.59
C ILE A 122 -3.92 -3.84 -2.01
N VAL A 123 -3.92 -3.37 -0.77
CA VAL A 123 -2.69 -2.98 -0.05
C VAL A 123 -2.31 -4.10 0.91
N VAL A 124 -1.08 -4.55 0.82
CA VAL A 124 -0.52 -5.60 1.68
C VAL A 124 0.84 -5.20 2.22
N THR A 125 1.16 -5.67 3.42
CA THR A 125 2.50 -5.61 3.99
C THR A 125 3.08 -7.03 3.97
N PRO A 126 4.14 -7.30 3.17
CA PRO A 126 4.64 -8.66 2.94
C PRO A 126 5.26 -9.27 4.19
N GLU A 127 5.66 -8.44 5.14
CA GLU A 127 6.20 -8.85 6.43
C GLU A 127 5.12 -9.54 7.30
N GLY A 128 3.85 -9.11 7.18
CA GLY A 128 2.73 -9.61 7.98
C GLY A 128 2.84 -9.30 9.49
N THR A 129 3.79 -8.47 9.87
CA THR A 129 4.08 -8.04 11.25
C THR A 129 4.85 -6.72 11.20
N ARG A 130 4.97 -6.03 12.35
CA ARG A 130 5.81 -4.83 12.52
C ARG A 130 7.18 -5.13 13.10
N LYS A 131 7.47 -6.39 13.40
CA LYS A 131 8.81 -6.83 13.81
C LYS A 131 9.65 -7.08 12.57
N LYS A 132 10.95 -6.78 12.66
CA LYS A 132 11.90 -7.12 11.59
C LYS A 132 11.84 -8.63 11.30
N VAL A 133 11.64 -8.99 10.04
CA VAL A 133 11.56 -10.39 9.60
C VAL A 133 12.50 -10.63 8.42
N THR A 134 13.08 -11.80 8.37
CA THR A 134 13.95 -12.24 7.26
C THR A 134 13.13 -12.79 6.08
N LYS A 135 11.98 -13.43 6.38
CA LYS A 135 11.12 -14.06 5.38
C LYS A 135 9.83 -13.29 5.18
N TRP A 136 9.52 -12.90 3.96
CA TRP A 136 8.28 -12.30 3.57
C TRP A 136 7.20 -13.36 3.29
N LYS A 137 5.95 -13.01 3.56
CA LYS A 137 4.78 -13.81 3.18
C LYS A 137 4.57 -13.73 1.67
N THR A 138 4.30 -14.86 1.02
CA THR A 138 4.11 -14.94 -0.44
C THR A 138 2.65 -14.86 -0.89
N GLY A 139 1.70 -14.73 0.06
CA GLY A 139 0.27 -14.72 -0.25
C GLY A 139 -0.13 -13.64 -1.26
N PHE A 140 0.54 -12.49 -1.27
CA PHE A 140 0.27 -11.42 -2.22
C PHE A 140 0.66 -11.78 -3.67
N LEU A 141 1.72 -12.56 -3.87
CA LEU A 141 2.10 -13.09 -5.20
C LEU A 141 1.01 -14.01 -5.75
N ARG A 142 0.43 -14.84 -4.87
CA ARG A 142 -0.68 -15.72 -5.24
C ARG A 142 -1.94 -14.94 -5.58
N ILE A 143 -2.27 -13.91 -4.78
CA ILE A 143 -3.38 -12.99 -5.08
C ILE A 143 -3.16 -12.37 -6.45
N ALA A 144 -1.99 -11.79 -6.71
CA ALA A 144 -1.67 -11.15 -7.98
C ALA A 144 -1.82 -12.12 -9.16
N LYS A 145 -1.29 -13.35 -9.03
CA LYS A 145 -1.38 -14.39 -10.06
C LYS A 145 -2.82 -14.79 -10.37
N ILE A 146 -3.62 -15.13 -9.33
CA ILE A 146 -4.99 -15.64 -9.52
C ILE A 146 -5.92 -14.54 -10.07
N SER A 147 -5.73 -13.29 -9.61
CA SER A 147 -6.56 -12.16 -10.02
C SER A 147 -6.05 -11.42 -11.26
N ASN A 148 -4.93 -11.85 -11.84
CA ASN A 148 -4.26 -11.16 -12.94
C ASN A 148 -4.02 -9.67 -12.62
N SER A 149 -3.45 -9.41 -11.44
CA SER A 149 -3.13 -8.07 -10.94
C SER A 149 -1.66 -7.77 -11.14
N ILE A 150 -1.33 -6.54 -11.49
CA ILE A 150 0.06 -6.07 -11.42
C ILE A 150 0.44 -5.78 -9.96
N ILE A 151 1.74 -5.82 -9.67
CA ILE A 151 2.27 -5.46 -8.34
C ILE A 151 2.92 -4.08 -8.44
N ILE A 152 2.62 -3.21 -7.48
CA ILE A 152 3.26 -1.91 -7.32
C ILE A 152 3.95 -1.88 -5.95
N PRO A 153 5.29 -1.85 -5.90
CA PRO A 153 6.01 -1.61 -4.67
C PRO A 153 5.76 -0.18 -4.18
N MET A 154 5.51 -0.02 -2.88
CA MET A 154 5.35 1.28 -2.23
C MET A 154 6.23 1.35 -1.00
N GLY A 155 7.26 2.19 -1.05
CA GLY A 155 8.12 2.49 0.08
C GLY A 155 7.52 3.51 1.03
N LEU A 156 7.71 3.31 2.35
CA LEU A 156 7.43 4.30 3.38
C LEU A 156 8.77 4.86 3.85
N ASP A 157 9.05 6.06 3.39
CA ASP A 157 10.28 6.79 3.69
C ASP A 157 9.99 7.82 4.80
N TYR A 158 10.38 7.48 6.02
CA TYR A 158 10.16 8.32 7.21
C TYR A 158 11.03 9.58 7.24
N PRO A 159 12.33 9.52 6.92
CA PRO A 159 13.19 10.71 6.85
C PRO A 159 12.60 11.79 5.94
N THR A 160 12.21 11.46 4.73
CA THR A 160 11.63 12.43 3.78
C THR A 160 10.11 12.53 3.88
N LYS A 161 9.45 11.79 4.80
CA LYS A 161 7.99 11.70 4.96
C LYS A 161 7.28 11.43 3.64
N THR A 162 7.74 10.45 2.89
CA THR A 162 7.28 10.20 1.53
C THR A 162 6.75 8.77 1.36
N PHE A 163 5.53 8.66 0.80
CA PHE A 163 5.05 7.43 0.20
C PHE A 163 5.54 7.39 -1.25
N ARG A 164 6.42 6.44 -1.55
CA ARG A 164 7.06 6.33 -2.85
C ARG A 164 6.54 5.13 -3.61
N LEU A 165 5.77 5.38 -4.69
CA LEU A 165 5.31 4.34 -5.60
C LEU A 165 6.37 4.09 -6.67
N GLU A 166 6.75 2.83 -6.82
CA GLU A 166 7.70 2.38 -7.83
C GLU A 166 7.00 1.91 -9.11
N LYS A 167 7.81 1.58 -10.11
CA LYS A 167 7.33 0.99 -11.36
C LYS A 167 6.64 -0.36 -11.08
N ALA A 168 5.69 -0.70 -11.96
CA ALA A 168 5.01 -1.98 -11.91
C ALA A 168 6.03 -3.13 -11.96
N PHE A 169 5.86 -4.07 -11.05
CA PHE A 169 6.61 -5.32 -10.97
C PHE A 169 5.74 -6.46 -11.51
N ASN A 170 6.26 -7.16 -12.50
CA ASN A 170 5.59 -8.33 -13.07
C ASN A 170 6.20 -9.61 -12.46
N PRO A 171 5.44 -10.38 -11.67
CA PRO A 171 5.95 -11.62 -11.09
C PRO A 171 6.36 -12.62 -12.16
N THR A 172 7.50 -13.29 -11.96
CA THR A 172 8.00 -14.35 -12.85
C THR A 172 7.27 -15.68 -12.66
N GLY A 173 6.56 -15.82 -11.52
CA GLY A 173 5.94 -17.04 -11.06
C GLY A 173 6.85 -17.88 -10.14
N ASN A 174 8.13 -17.52 -10.00
CA ASN A 174 9.03 -18.08 -9.01
C ASN A 174 9.05 -17.19 -7.76
N ASN A 175 8.40 -17.65 -6.69
CA ASN A 175 8.25 -16.87 -5.47
C ASN A 175 9.59 -16.40 -4.87
N GLU A 176 10.64 -17.22 -4.91
CA GLU A 176 11.93 -16.86 -4.33
C GLU A 176 12.61 -15.74 -5.13
N LYS A 177 12.65 -15.88 -6.46
CA LYS A 177 13.18 -14.83 -7.35
C LYS A 177 12.39 -13.54 -7.22
N ASP A 178 11.06 -13.63 -7.17
CA ASP A 178 10.17 -12.47 -7.08
C ASP A 178 10.36 -11.73 -5.74
N ILE A 179 10.50 -12.46 -4.64
CA ILE A 179 10.76 -11.86 -3.31
C ILE A 179 12.16 -11.21 -3.27
N LEU A 180 13.18 -11.84 -3.83
CA LEU A 180 14.52 -11.25 -3.90
C LEU A 180 14.53 -9.96 -4.71
N ALA A 181 13.89 -9.96 -5.88
CA ALA A 181 13.78 -8.78 -6.73
C ALA A 181 13.02 -7.65 -6.03
N LEU A 182 11.90 -7.94 -5.38
CA LEU A 182 11.15 -6.95 -4.61
C LEU A 182 11.98 -6.39 -3.45
N LYS A 183 12.67 -7.22 -2.68
CA LYS A 183 13.55 -6.75 -1.61
C LYS A 183 14.65 -5.84 -2.12
N TYR A 184 15.24 -6.15 -3.28
CA TYR A 184 16.22 -5.28 -3.92
C TYR A 184 15.63 -3.89 -4.25
N ILE A 185 14.43 -3.85 -4.84
CA ILE A 185 13.71 -2.59 -5.12
C ILE A 185 13.53 -1.78 -3.83
N PHE A 186 13.07 -2.40 -2.74
CA PHE A 186 12.87 -1.71 -1.47
C PHE A 186 14.17 -1.23 -0.82
N ASN A 187 15.26 -2.00 -0.94
CA ASN A 187 16.58 -1.57 -0.48
C ASN A 187 17.03 -0.31 -1.27
N CYS A 188 16.92 -0.32 -2.59
CA CYS A 188 17.26 0.85 -3.39
C CYS A 188 16.42 2.09 -3.00
N LEU A 189 15.13 1.90 -2.68
CA LEU A 189 14.25 2.98 -2.23
C LEU A 189 14.71 3.64 -0.93
N LEU A 190 15.27 2.86 -0.01
CA LEU A 190 15.75 3.36 1.29
C LEU A 190 17.13 4.03 1.15
N TYR A 191 18.03 3.48 0.33
CA TYR A 191 19.37 4.05 0.11
C TYR A 191 19.36 5.37 -0.68
N THR A 192 18.37 5.61 -1.54
CA THR A 192 18.25 6.89 -2.25
C THR A 192 17.81 8.04 -1.36
N SER A 193 17.25 7.76 -0.18
CA SER A 193 16.94 8.78 0.81
C SER A 193 18.17 9.21 1.61
N ASP A 194 19.07 8.28 1.94
CA ASP A 194 20.28 8.56 2.72
C ASP A 194 21.30 9.39 1.90
N ALA A 195 21.39 9.16 0.59
CA ALA A 195 22.27 9.92 -0.31
C ALA A 195 21.80 11.36 -0.57
N ALA A 196 20.52 11.65 -0.42
CA ALA A 196 20.00 13.01 -0.59
C ALA A 196 20.28 13.92 0.62
N ASP A 197 20.45 13.32 1.80
CA ASP A 197 20.75 14.07 3.04
C ASP A 197 22.25 14.42 3.16
N GLU A 198 23.14 13.74 2.42
CA GLU A 198 24.58 14.06 2.39
C GLU A 198 24.92 15.22 1.44
N GLU A 199 24.12 15.49 0.41
CA GLU A 199 24.35 16.62 -0.51
C GLU A 199 23.90 17.98 0.05
N ASP A 200 22.99 18.01 1.04
CA ASP A 200 22.53 19.26 1.68
C ASP A 200 23.40 19.67 2.90
N SER A 201 24.46 18.94 3.21
CA SER A 201 25.36 19.20 4.36
C SER A 201 26.74 19.75 3.99
N VAL A 202 26.91 20.29 2.78
CA VAL A 202 28.15 20.96 2.34
C VAL A 202 27.92 22.44 2.10
#